data_df4adb8ac23c5b1d42290faa3fd345f3
#
_entry.id   df4adb8ac23c5b1d42290faa3fd345f3
#
_cell.length_a   1.000
_cell.length_b   1.000
_cell.length_c   1.000
_cell.angle_alpha   90.00
_cell.angle_beta   90.00
_cell.angle_gamma   90.00
#
_symmetry.space_group_name_H-M   'P 1'
#
loop_
_entity.id
_entity.type
_entity.pdbx_description
1 polymer ?
#
loop_
_entity_poly.entity_id
_entity_poly.type
_entity_poly.pdbx_seq_one_letter_code
_entity_poly.pdbx_strand_id
1 'polypeptide(L)'
;MRYRRLPVGMPAGRGAPQDQCQGGTLDITELILDDHREQRRLFAILEQIDRADTGVLSAIWDRLASFLELHAAAEEAIFYPVLLQVGVAAHRAAGVEGETLDAIHDHNEIRDAVTEVGRHQVGTDDWFGAVAAANLANSDHMAEEEREGLTDFRRLAGLQRRHQLAVAFAAYEARNFAGVPAVDKDPATYVREAEEEGQEPLSGSLSIGSLKRG
;
A
#
# COMPACT_ATOMS: atom_id res chain seq x y z
N MET A 1 -18.08 -38.69 68.12
CA MET A 1 -17.60 -37.82 67.01
C MET A 1 -17.72 -38.59 65.72
N ARG A 2 -18.68 -38.20 64.84
CA ARG A 2 -18.94 -38.88 63.56
C ARG A 2 -18.50 -37.95 62.43
N TYR A 3 -17.46 -38.31 61.68
CA TYR A 3 -17.05 -37.61 60.48
C TYR A 3 -18.02 -37.86 59.35
N ARG A 4 -18.70 -36.82 58.88
CA ARG A 4 -19.51 -36.81 57.65
C ARG A 4 -18.57 -36.59 56.46
N ARG A 5 -18.55 -37.54 55.53
CA ARG A 5 -17.95 -37.40 54.21
C ARG A 5 -18.83 -36.53 53.33
N LEU A 6 -18.25 -35.51 52.73
CA LEU A 6 -18.89 -34.71 51.69
C LEU A 6 -18.67 -35.40 50.33
N PRO A 7 -19.63 -35.33 49.41
CA PRO A 7 -19.48 -35.91 48.07
C PRO A 7 -18.64 -35.03 47.17
N VAL A 8 -17.65 -35.66 46.52
CA VAL A 8 -16.83 -35.11 45.44
C VAL A 8 -17.69 -35.21 44.15
N GLY A 9 -18.18 -34.11 43.70
CA GLY A 9 -18.79 -33.95 42.36
C GLY A 9 -18.33 -32.64 41.78
N MET A 10 -17.22 -32.63 41.07
CA MET A 10 -16.83 -31.50 40.21
C MET A 10 -17.54 -31.65 38.87
N PRO A 11 -18.29 -30.68 38.39
CA PRO A 11 -18.74 -30.66 37.02
C PRO A 11 -17.53 -30.38 36.09
N ALA A 12 -17.42 -31.18 35.05
CA ALA A 12 -16.48 -30.98 33.97
C ALA A 12 -16.52 -29.53 33.48
N GLY A 13 -15.32 -28.91 33.43
CA GLY A 13 -15.13 -27.55 32.96
C GLY A 13 -15.71 -27.41 31.56
N ARG A 14 -16.59 -26.44 31.40
CA ARG A 14 -16.90 -25.87 30.11
C ARG A 14 -15.59 -25.29 29.57
N GLY A 15 -15.16 -25.79 28.41
CA GLY A 15 -14.04 -25.24 27.69
C GLY A 15 -14.21 -23.71 27.57
N ALA A 16 -13.15 -23.01 27.92
CA ALA A 16 -13.06 -21.59 27.65
C ALA A 16 -13.34 -21.38 26.14
N PRO A 17 -14.07 -20.33 25.76
CA PRO A 17 -14.16 -19.98 24.35
C PRO A 17 -12.72 -19.80 23.85
N GLN A 18 -12.33 -20.62 22.89
CA GLN A 18 -11.15 -20.36 22.10
C GLN A 18 -11.47 -19.05 21.37
N ASP A 19 -10.91 -17.96 21.88
CA ASP A 19 -10.83 -16.70 21.17
C ASP A 19 -10.01 -17.01 19.92
N GLN A 20 -10.73 -17.44 18.88
CA GLN A 20 -10.17 -17.51 17.54
C GLN A 20 -9.88 -16.05 17.21
N CYS A 21 -8.62 -15.67 17.34
CA CYS A 21 -8.09 -14.55 16.60
C CYS A 21 -8.48 -14.81 15.14
N GLN A 22 -9.59 -14.24 14.72
CA GLN A 22 -9.96 -14.12 13.33
C GLN A 22 -8.94 -13.14 12.74
N GLY A 23 -7.73 -13.61 12.54
CA GLY A 23 -6.76 -12.96 11.69
C GLY A 23 -7.38 -12.96 10.30
N GLY A 24 -8.02 -11.85 9.91
CA GLY A 24 -8.51 -11.64 8.56
C GLY A 24 -7.37 -11.98 7.61
N THR A 25 -7.70 -12.65 6.52
CA THR A 25 -6.71 -12.91 5.47
C THR A 25 -6.18 -11.57 4.99
N LEU A 26 -4.87 -11.35 5.09
CA LEU A 26 -4.23 -10.13 4.61
C LEU A 26 -4.59 -9.91 3.12
N ASP A 27 -5.00 -8.71 2.78
CA ASP A 27 -5.49 -8.35 1.44
C ASP A 27 -4.73 -7.11 0.95
N ILE A 28 -4.14 -7.15 -0.25
CA ILE A 28 -3.37 -6.04 -0.78
C ILE A 28 -4.19 -4.76 -0.89
N THR A 29 -5.47 -4.87 -1.25
CA THR A 29 -6.32 -3.68 -1.36
C THR A 29 -6.59 -3.02 -0.02
N GLU A 30 -6.55 -3.76 1.08
CA GLU A 30 -6.64 -3.16 2.42
C GLU A 30 -5.30 -2.54 2.85
N LEU A 31 -4.15 -3.12 2.47
CA LEU A 31 -2.84 -2.50 2.75
C LEU A 31 -2.70 -1.16 2.03
N ILE A 32 -3.01 -1.11 0.73
CA ILE A 32 -3.02 0.14 -0.05
C ILE A 32 -3.94 1.19 0.59
N LEU A 33 -5.15 0.80 0.99
CA LEU A 33 -6.06 1.71 1.70
C LEU A 33 -5.54 2.18 3.07
N ASP A 34 -4.81 1.34 3.79
CA ASP A 34 -4.18 1.73 5.06
C ASP A 34 -3.07 2.76 4.83
N ASP A 35 -2.28 2.60 3.76
CA ASP A 35 -1.28 3.58 3.35
C ASP A 35 -1.91 4.90 2.94
N HIS A 36 -2.98 4.88 2.15
CA HIS A 36 -3.74 6.08 1.79
C HIS A 36 -4.27 6.83 3.03
N ARG A 37 -4.74 6.10 4.05
CA ARG A 37 -5.17 6.70 5.32
C ARG A 37 -3.99 7.36 6.05
N GLU A 38 -2.83 6.72 6.05
CA GLU A 38 -1.61 7.27 6.68
C GLU A 38 -1.12 8.51 5.92
N GLN A 39 -1.14 8.51 4.59
CA GLN A 39 -0.79 9.66 3.77
C GLN A 39 -1.70 10.86 4.09
N ARG A 40 -3.03 10.65 4.06
CA ARG A 40 -4.01 11.69 4.45
C ARG A 40 -3.77 12.20 5.87
N ARG A 41 -3.43 11.30 6.79
CA ARG A 41 -3.13 11.65 8.18
C ARG A 41 -1.88 12.54 8.29
N LEU A 42 -0.81 12.22 7.54
CA LEU A 42 0.44 12.99 7.58
C LEU A 42 0.24 14.39 6.98
N PHE A 43 -0.48 14.54 5.88
CA PHE A 43 -0.86 15.85 5.35
C PHE A 43 -1.68 16.67 6.37
N ALA A 44 -2.68 16.06 7.00
CA ALA A 44 -3.48 16.73 8.03
C ALA A 44 -2.67 17.11 9.28
N ILE A 45 -1.61 16.39 9.63
CA ILE A 45 -0.69 16.76 10.71
C ILE A 45 0.10 18.03 10.33
N LEU A 46 0.61 18.13 9.10
CA LEU A 46 1.35 19.31 8.64
C LEU A 46 0.53 20.60 8.77
N GLU A 47 -0.78 20.52 8.53
CA GLU A 47 -1.68 21.67 8.68
C GLU A 47 -1.86 22.13 10.14
N GLN A 48 -1.57 21.28 11.13
CA GLN A 48 -1.76 21.55 12.56
C GLN A 48 -0.49 22.02 13.28
N ILE A 49 0.67 21.97 12.62
CA ILE A 49 1.95 22.36 13.18
C ILE A 49 2.12 23.88 13.07
N ASP A 50 2.64 24.52 14.14
CA ASP A 50 3.00 25.93 14.08
C ASP A 50 4.03 26.18 12.95
N ARG A 51 3.77 27.16 12.11
CA ARG A 51 4.64 27.52 10.98
C ARG A 51 6.07 27.88 11.40
N ALA A 52 6.23 28.35 12.62
CA ALA A 52 7.54 28.66 13.18
C ALA A 52 8.33 27.41 13.60
N ASP A 53 7.68 26.26 13.76
CA ASP A 53 8.34 24.99 14.10
C ASP A 53 8.83 24.25 12.84
N THR A 54 9.75 24.92 12.14
CA THR A 54 10.29 24.43 10.87
C THR A 54 11.00 23.08 11.01
N GLY A 55 11.53 22.76 12.18
CA GLY A 55 12.18 21.47 12.44
C GLY A 55 11.19 20.30 12.44
N VAL A 56 10.02 20.49 13.07
CA VAL A 56 8.96 19.47 13.08
C VAL A 56 8.30 19.37 11.71
N LEU A 57 8.02 20.53 11.05
CA LEU A 57 7.49 20.55 9.68
C LEU A 57 8.37 19.78 8.71
N SER A 58 9.69 20.02 8.72
CA SER A 58 10.65 19.29 7.88
C SER A 58 10.61 17.80 8.16
N ALA A 59 10.68 17.38 9.43
CA ALA A 59 10.73 15.98 9.80
C ALA A 59 9.46 15.21 9.37
N ILE A 60 8.28 15.83 9.48
CA ILE A 60 7.02 15.20 9.04
C ILE A 60 6.96 15.16 7.52
N TRP A 61 7.37 16.25 6.84
CA TRP A 61 7.41 16.28 5.39
C TRP A 61 8.37 15.25 4.80
N ASP A 62 9.59 15.14 5.32
CA ASP A 62 10.60 14.19 4.85
C ASP A 62 10.10 12.74 4.96
N ARG A 63 9.40 12.44 6.08
CA ARG A 63 8.74 11.14 6.24
C ARG A 63 7.64 10.94 5.20
N LEU A 64 6.77 11.94 5.00
CA LEU A 64 5.67 11.84 4.05
C LEU A 64 6.17 11.69 2.62
N ALA A 65 7.12 12.51 2.19
CA ALA A 65 7.71 12.45 0.85
C ALA A 65 8.34 11.08 0.57
N SER A 66 9.09 10.54 1.53
CA SER A 66 9.66 9.19 1.42
C SER A 66 8.59 8.11 1.37
N PHE A 67 7.49 8.29 2.08
CA PHE A 67 6.39 7.34 2.10
C PHE A 67 5.58 7.35 0.81
N LEU A 68 5.30 8.54 0.25
CA LEU A 68 4.65 8.67 -1.06
C LEU A 68 5.41 7.91 -2.14
N GLU A 69 6.73 8.10 -2.21
CA GLU A 69 7.56 7.42 -3.20
C GLU A 69 7.65 5.91 -2.97
N LEU A 70 7.80 5.47 -1.71
CA LEU A 70 7.84 4.04 -1.38
C LEU A 70 6.55 3.33 -1.77
N HIS A 71 5.42 3.95 -1.48
CA HIS A 71 4.09 3.46 -1.80
C HIS A 71 3.89 3.34 -3.32
N ALA A 72 4.14 4.42 -4.07
CA ALA A 72 4.07 4.41 -5.53
C ALA A 72 4.97 3.32 -6.15
N ALA A 73 6.21 3.21 -5.67
CA ALA A 73 7.14 2.19 -6.15
C ALA A 73 6.68 0.76 -5.80
N ALA A 74 6.01 0.55 -4.66
CA ALA A 74 5.45 -0.75 -4.28
C ALA A 74 4.28 -1.14 -5.19
N GLU A 75 3.39 -0.21 -5.52
CA GLU A 75 2.28 -0.42 -6.45
C GLU A 75 2.78 -0.73 -7.87
N GLU A 76 3.72 0.07 -8.35
CA GLU A 76 4.35 -0.12 -9.65
C GLU A 76 5.10 -1.46 -9.76
N ALA A 77 5.67 -1.96 -8.68
CA ALA A 77 6.40 -3.24 -8.69
C ALA A 77 5.51 -4.45 -8.46
N ILE A 78 4.40 -4.32 -7.71
CA ILE A 78 3.66 -5.46 -7.18
C ILE A 78 2.19 -5.46 -7.62
N PHE A 79 1.51 -4.30 -7.60
CA PHE A 79 0.07 -4.22 -7.80
C PHE A 79 -0.31 -4.10 -9.27
N TYR A 80 0.13 -3.07 -9.96
CA TYR A 80 -0.29 -2.80 -11.33
C TYR A 80 0.08 -3.89 -12.36
N PRO A 81 1.24 -4.55 -12.29
CA PRO A 81 1.53 -5.65 -13.21
C PRO A 81 0.53 -6.79 -13.10
N VAL A 82 0.04 -7.05 -11.88
CA VAL A 82 -0.96 -8.11 -11.67
C VAL A 82 -2.38 -7.64 -11.98
N LEU A 83 -2.69 -6.36 -11.76
CA LEU A 83 -3.96 -5.76 -12.18
C LEU A 83 -4.13 -5.91 -13.70
N LEU A 84 -3.11 -5.59 -14.49
CA LEU A 84 -3.09 -5.78 -15.95
C LEU A 84 -3.32 -7.25 -16.33
N GLN A 85 -2.61 -8.20 -15.71
CA GLN A 85 -2.76 -9.62 -15.98
C GLN A 85 -4.20 -10.14 -15.74
N VAL A 86 -4.81 -9.76 -14.61
CA VAL A 86 -6.18 -10.19 -14.29
C VAL A 86 -7.21 -9.49 -15.19
N GLY A 87 -6.95 -8.26 -15.63
CA GLY A 87 -7.76 -7.55 -16.60
C GLY A 87 -7.79 -8.26 -17.96
N VAL A 88 -6.64 -8.65 -18.48
CA VAL A 88 -6.54 -9.46 -19.73
C VAL A 88 -7.27 -10.78 -19.59
N ALA A 89 -7.05 -11.52 -18.51
CA ALA A 89 -7.70 -12.81 -18.27
C ALA A 89 -9.23 -12.71 -18.17
N ALA A 90 -9.75 -11.56 -17.71
CA ALA A 90 -11.18 -11.29 -17.57
C ALA A 90 -11.81 -10.62 -18.80
N HIS A 91 -11.07 -10.44 -19.91
CA HIS A 91 -11.50 -9.68 -21.10
C HIS A 91 -11.89 -8.21 -20.80
N ARG A 92 -11.20 -7.58 -19.87
CA ARG A 92 -11.33 -6.18 -19.45
C ARG A 92 -10.04 -5.36 -19.64
N ALA A 93 -9.15 -5.83 -20.49
CA ALA A 93 -7.82 -5.26 -20.67
C ALA A 93 -7.85 -3.74 -20.90
N ALA A 94 -8.68 -3.25 -21.80
CA ALA A 94 -8.70 -1.83 -22.15
C ALA A 94 -9.09 -0.89 -20.99
N GLY A 95 -9.96 -1.34 -20.05
CA GLY A 95 -10.31 -0.54 -18.86
C GLY A 95 -9.15 -0.48 -17.87
N VAL A 96 -8.61 -1.65 -17.53
CA VAL A 96 -7.49 -1.79 -16.59
C VAL A 96 -6.19 -1.17 -17.13
N GLU A 97 -5.98 -1.22 -18.46
CA GLU A 97 -4.87 -0.54 -19.12
C GLU A 97 -4.97 0.98 -18.93
N GLY A 98 -6.17 1.56 -19.16
CA GLY A 98 -6.43 2.99 -18.94
C GLY A 98 -6.18 3.39 -17.48
N GLU A 99 -6.76 2.65 -16.53
CA GLU A 99 -6.56 2.87 -15.09
C GLU A 99 -5.07 2.85 -14.70
N THR A 100 -4.31 1.93 -15.27
CA THR A 100 -2.85 1.84 -14.97
C THR A 100 -2.06 2.97 -15.63
N LEU A 101 -2.41 3.37 -16.87
CA LEU A 101 -1.77 4.51 -17.54
C LEU A 101 -1.96 5.80 -16.75
N ASP A 102 -3.19 6.05 -16.28
CA ASP A 102 -3.53 7.22 -15.49
C ASP A 102 -2.78 7.20 -14.15
N ALA A 103 -2.76 6.07 -13.45
CA ALA A 103 -2.06 5.93 -12.17
C ALA A 103 -0.55 6.19 -12.29
N ILE A 104 0.12 5.69 -13.33
CA ILE A 104 1.57 5.98 -13.56
C ILE A 104 1.80 7.44 -13.89
N HIS A 105 0.88 8.07 -14.63
CA HIS A 105 0.92 9.51 -14.89
C HIS A 105 0.81 10.30 -13.59
N ASP A 106 -0.17 9.98 -12.75
CA ASP A 106 -0.42 10.64 -11.46
C ASP A 106 0.79 10.50 -10.50
N HIS A 107 1.42 9.32 -10.47
CA HIS A 107 2.65 9.14 -9.69
C HIS A 107 3.77 10.09 -10.12
N ASN A 108 3.93 10.32 -11.44
CA ASN A 108 4.90 11.29 -11.93
C ASN A 108 4.52 12.72 -11.50
N GLU A 109 3.23 13.09 -11.58
CA GLU A 109 2.77 14.41 -11.11
C GLU A 109 2.98 14.59 -9.59
N ILE A 110 2.76 13.54 -8.79
CA ILE A 110 3.05 13.56 -7.35
C ILE A 110 4.56 13.75 -7.10
N ARG A 111 5.43 13.06 -7.84
CA ARG A 111 6.89 13.23 -7.77
C ARG A 111 7.33 14.65 -8.10
N ASP A 112 6.75 15.23 -9.15
CA ASP A 112 6.99 16.62 -9.53
C ASP A 112 6.56 17.59 -8.42
N ALA A 113 5.38 17.38 -7.84
CA ALA A 113 4.88 18.20 -6.74
C ALA A 113 5.74 18.07 -5.47
N VAL A 114 6.19 16.86 -5.12
CA VAL A 114 7.12 16.63 -4.00
C VAL A 114 8.45 17.34 -4.24
N THR A 115 8.95 17.28 -5.47
CA THR A 115 10.19 17.99 -5.87
C THR A 115 10.02 19.50 -5.74
N GLU A 116 8.85 20.03 -6.11
CA GLU A 116 8.55 21.48 -5.97
C GLU A 116 8.57 21.93 -4.52
N VAL A 117 8.01 21.16 -3.58
CA VAL A 117 8.08 21.48 -2.14
C VAL A 117 9.53 21.67 -1.68
N GLY A 118 10.45 20.85 -2.18
CA GLY A 118 11.87 20.92 -1.85
C GLY A 118 12.59 22.20 -2.33
N ARG A 119 11.97 23.00 -3.21
CA ARG A 119 12.51 24.28 -3.70
C ARG A 119 12.20 25.46 -2.80
N HIS A 120 11.30 25.29 -1.84
CA HIS A 120 10.82 26.36 -0.97
C HIS A 120 11.36 26.19 0.46
N GLN A 121 11.55 27.32 1.12
CA GLN A 121 11.97 27.31 2.52
C GLN A 121 10.82 26.82 3.42
N VAL A 122 11.07 25.81 4.23
CA VAL A 122 10.11 25.24 5.16
C VAL A 122 9.44 26.30 6.03
N GLY A 123 8.12 26.25 6.15
CA GLY A 123 7.32 27.14 6.97
C GLY A 123 6.88 28.43 6.27
N THR A 124 7.35 28.72 5.04
CA THR A 124 6.90 29.87 4.24
C THR A 124 5.55 29.61 3.58
N ASP A 125 4.87 30.68 3.14
CA ASP A 125 3.61 30.55 2.40
C ASP A 125 3.79 29.76 1.10
N ASP A 126 4.90 29.95 0.38
CA ASP A 126 5.24 29.21 -0.83
C ASP A 126 5.43 27.73 -0.54
N TRP A 127 6.09 27.38 0.57
CA TRP A 127 6.24 25.99 0.99
C TRP A 127 4.90 25.33 1.29
N PHE A 128 4.02 26.00 2.05
CA PHE A 128 2.67 25.47 2.33
C PHE A 128 1.81 25.40 1.07
N GLY A 129 1.98 26.33 0.14
CA GLY A 129 1.32 26.30 -1.16
C GLY A 129 1.73 25.07 -1.97
N ALA A 130 3.03 24.76 -2.01
CA ALA A 130 3.55 23.58 -2.68
C ALA A 130 3.11 22.26 -1.99
N VAL A 131 3.10 22.21 -0.65
CA VAL A 131 2.57 21.07 0.11
C VAL A 131 1.08 20.83 -0.19
N ALA A 132 0.29 21.91 -0.28
CA ALA A 132 -1.13 21.82 -0.63
C ALA A 132 -1.32 21.30 -2.07
N ALA A 133 -0.48 21.69 -3.02
CA ALA A 133 -0.51 21.18 -4.38
C ALA A 133 -0.16 19.67 -4.42
N ALA A 134 0.85 19.23 -3.67
CA ALA A 134 1.19 17.82 -3.54
C ALA A 134 0.05 17.00 -2.90
N ASN A 135 -0.61 17.56 -1.87
CA ASN A 135 -1.79 16.93 -1.27
C ASN A 135 -2.97 16.79 -2.24
N LEU A 136 -3.17 17.80 -3.10
CA LEU A 136 -4.24 17.74 -4.11
C LEU A 136 -3.96 16.63 -5.13
N ALA A 137 -2.78 16.63 -5.75
CA ALA A 137 -2.39 15.59 -6.71
C ALA A 137 -2.52 14.18 -6.11
N ASN A 138 -1.98 13.98 -4.90
CA ASN A 138 -2.08 12.69 -4.21
C ASN A 138 -3.52 12.31 -3.84
N SER A 139 -4.36 13.27 -3.50
CA SER A 139 -5.78 13.01 -3.15
C SER A 139 -6.61 12.63 -4.36
N ASP A 140 -6.37 13.25 -5.50
CA ASP A 140 -7.04 12.94 -6.76
C ASP A 140 -6.67 11.53 -7.22
N HIS A 141 -5.36 11.20 -7.24
CA HIS A 141 -4.86 9.86 -7.51
C HIS A 141 -5.50 8.80 -6.60
N MET A 142 -5.41 8.95 -5.27
CA MET A 142 -6.01 7.99 -4.33
C MET A 142 -7.51 7.80 -4.54
N ALA A 143 -8.24 8.89 -4.86
CA ALA A 143 -9.69 8.81 -5.09
C ALA A 143 -10.03 8.01 -6.36
N GLU A 144 -9.23 8.14 -7.40
CA GLU A 144 -9.39 7.38 -8.64
C GLU A 144 -9.03 5.92 -8.45
N GLU A 145 -7.88 5.63 -7.85
CA GLU A 145 -7.46 4.26 -7.61
C GLU A 145 -8.42 3.51 -6.68
N GLU A 146 -8.90 4.11 -5.59
CA GLU A 146 -9.89 3.52 -4.68
C GLU A 146 -11.20 3.20 -5.39
N ARG A 147 -11.63 4.09 -6.32
CA ARG A 147 -12.87 3.93 -7.08
C ARG A 147 -12.76 2.88 -8.18
N GLU A 148 -11.64 2.82 -8.88
CA GLU A 148 -11.42 2.04 -10.10
C GLU A 148 -10.48 0.86 -9.86
N GLY A 149 -9.18 1.04 -9.78
CA GLY A 149 -8.17 0.01 -9.71
C GLY A 149 -8.36 -1.00 -8.58
N LEU A 150 -8.55 -0.53 -7.35
CA LEU A 150 -8.79 -1.42 -6.20
C LEU A 150 -10.14 -2.14 -6.30
N THR A 151 -11.15 -1.45 -6.83
CA THR A 151 -12.50 -2.02 -7.02
C THR A 151 -12.48 -3.11 -8.09
N ASP A 152 -11.84 -2.86 -9.22
CA ASP A 152 -11.73 -3.84 -10.29
C ASP A 152 -10.85 -5.02 -9.86
N PHE A 153 -9.75 -4.76 -9.17
CA PHE A 153 -8.91 -5.83 -8.64
C PHE A 153 -9.67 -6.75 -7.67
N ARG A 154 -10.49 -6.21 -6.77
CA ARG A 154 -11.34 -7.02 -5.87
C ARG A 154 -12.34 -7.89 -6.62
N ARG A 155 -12.83 -7.43 -7.77
CA ARG A 155 -13.76 -8.20 -8.62
C ARG A 155 -13.06 -9.29 -9.41
N LEU A 156 -11.84 -9.03 -9.89
CA LEU A 156 -11.11 -9.87 -10.83
C LEU A 156 -10.19 -10.88 -10.15
N ALA A 157 -9.60 -10.52 -9.01
CA ALA A 157 -8.64 -11.34 -8.29
C ALA A 157 -9.28 -12.07 -7.08
N GLY A 158 -9.11 -13.38 -7.01
CA GLY A 158 -9.55 -14.16 -5.85
C GLY A 158 -8.74 -13.88 -4.58
N LEU A 159 -9.30 -14.18 -3.41
CA LEU A 159 -8.70 -13.92 -2.09
C LEU A 159 -7.27 -14.44 -1.96
N GLN A 160 -6.99 -15.64 -2.46
CA GLN A 160 -5.64 -16.23 -2.39
C GLN A 160 -4.61 -15.35 -3.15
N ARG A 161 -4.96 -14.83 -4.33
CA ARG A 161 -4.09 -13.97 -5.12
C ARG A 161 -3.87 -12.64 -4.39
N ARG A 162 -4.94 -12.03 -3.88
CA ARG A 162 -4.88 -10.79 -3.10
C ARG A 162 -4.01 -10.94 -1.86
N HIS A 163 -4.11 -12.08 -1.16
CA HIS A 163 -3.24 -12.39 -0.02
C HIS A 163 -1.77 -12.53 -0.41
N GLN A 164 -1.47 -13.25 -1.50
CA GLN A 164 -0.10 -13.42 -1.97
C GLN A 164 0.54 -12.07 -2.30
N LEU A 165 -0.21 -11.18 -2.94
CA LEU A 165 0.27 -9.83 -3.26
C LEU A 165 0.42 -8.97 -2.02
N ALA A 166 -0.48 -9.07 -1.04
CA ALA A 166 -0.34 -8.37 0.22
C ALA A 166 0.97 -8.72 0.95
N VAL A 167 1.34 -10.01 0.95
CA VAL A 167 2.63 -10.45 1.52
C VAL A 167 3.81 -9.90 0.73
N ALA A 168 3.71 -9.87 -0.61
CA ALA A 168 4.76 -9.34 -1.47
C ALA A 168 4.92 -7.83 -1.30
N PHE A 169 3.82 -7.08 -1.25
CA PHE A 169 3.75 -5.64 -1.04
C PHE A 169 4.38 -5.26 0.31
N ALA A 170 3.91 -5.84 1.41
CA ALA A 170 4.48 -5.61 2.73
C ALA A 170 5.98 -5.98 2.81
N ALA A 171 6.40 -7.03 2.09
CA ALA A 171 7.81 -7.40 2.04
C ALA A 171 8.64 -6.42 1.20
N TYR A 172 8.07 -5.82 0.14
CA TYR A 172 8.72 -4.78 -0.64
C TYR A 172 8.95 -3.54 0.21
N GLU A 173 7.93 -3.05 0.87
CA GLU A 173 8.03 -1.89 1.77
C GLU A 173 9.01 -2.12 2.90
N ALA A 174 8.95 -3.28 3.56
CA ALA A 174 9.88 -3.61 4.65
C ALA A 174 11.36 -3.66 4.21
N ARG A 175 11.63 -4.06 2.97
CA ARG A 175 13.01 -4.06 2.42
C ARG A 175 13.48 -2.66 2.03
N ASN A 176 12.56 -1.79 1.68
CA ASN A 176 12.82 -0.45 1.16
C ASN A 176 12.42 0.66 2.14
N PHE A 177 12.21 0.35 3.41
CA PHE A 177 11.73 1.31 4.42
C PHE A 177 12.65 2.53 4.59
N ALA A 178 13.92 2.44 4.18
CA ALA A 178 14.87 3.55 4.17
C ALA A 178 14.64 4.53 2.99
N GLY A 179 13.66 4.25 2.14
CA GLY A 179 13.34 5.00 0.94
C GLY A 179 13.84 4.33 -0.34
N VAL A 180 13.24 4.72 -1.44
CA VAL A 180 13.62 4.34 -2.81
C VAL A 180 13.93 5.61 -3.61
N PRO A 181 14.76 5.55 -4.67
CA PRO A 181 14.94 6.68 -5.57
C PRO A 181 13.63 7.00 -6.31
N ALA A 182 13.27 8.26 -6.36
CA ALA A 182 12.17 8.74 -7.20
C ALA A 182 12.58 8.62 -8.68
N VAL A 183 11.82 7.86 -9.45
CA VAL A 183 12.09 7.63 -10.88
C VAL A 183 10.78 7.66 -11.64
N ASP A 184 10.63 8.69 -12.46
CA ASP A 184 9.50 8.80 -13.38
C ASP A 184 9.51 7.67 -14.40
N LYS A 185 8.33 7.20 -14.72
CA LYS A 185 8.13 6.19 -15.75
C LYS A 185 7.26 6.73 -16.86
N ASP A 186 7.61 6.38 -18.10
CA ASP A 186 6.70 6.61 -19.21
C ASP A 186 5.53 5.61 -19.12
N PRO A 187 4.28 6.08 -18.96
CA PRO A 187 3.14 5.22 -18.68
C PRO A 187 2.93 4.14 -19.76
N ALA A 188 3.03 4.50 -21.03
CA ALA A 188 2.81 3.56 -22.13
C ALA A 188 3.91 2.50 -22.21
N THR A 189 5.15 2.88 -21.93
CA THR A 189 6.28 1.94 -21.84
C THR A 189 6.11 1.00 -20.67
N TYR A 190 5.73 1.52 -19.50
CA TYR A 190 5.48 0.71 -18.30
C TYR A 190 4.40 -0.36 -18.53
N VAL A 191 3.25 0.03 -19.07
CA VAL A 191 2.15 -0.91 -19.36
C VAL A 191 2.59 -1.98 -20.34
N ARG A 192 3.25 -1.61 -21.43
CA ARG A 192 3.76 -2.56 -22.43
C ARG A 192 4.72 -3.57 -21.82
N GLU A 193 5.70 -3.11 -21.03
CA GLU A 193 6.69 -3.98 -20.39
C GLU A 193 6.06 -4.92 -19.38
N ALA A 194 5.12 -4.44 -18.57
CA ALA A 194 4.39 -5.24 -17.60
C ALA A 194 3.51 -6.31 -18.27
N GLU A 195 2.90 -6.01 -19.42
CA GLU A 195 2.12 -6.98 -20.20
C GLU A 195 3.01 -8.03 -20.85
N GLU A 196 4.18 -7.64 -21.39
CA GLU A 196 5.16 -8.57 -21.97
C GLU A 196 5.70 -9.55 -20.91
N GLU A 197 6.07 -9.08 -19.73
CA GLU A 197 6.50 -9.92 -18.60
C GLU A 197 5.39 -10.86 -18.11
N GLY A 198 4.13 -10.38 -18.12
CA GLY A 198 2.96 -11.19 -17.74
C GLY A 198 2.61 -12.29 -18.73
N GLN A 199 3.06 -12.20 -19.99
CA GLN A 199 2.86 -13.22 -21.02
C GLN A 199 3.94 -14.32 -20.99
N GLU A 200 5.08 -14.10 -20.35
CA GLU A 200 6.05 -15.15 -20.13
C GLU A 200 5.46 -16.26 -19.24
N PRO A 201 5.48 -17.53 -19.68
CA PRO A 201 5.00 -18.62 -18.83
C PRO A 201 5.85 -18.66 -17.56
N LEU A 202 5.20 -18.71 -16.39
CA LEU A 202 5.80 -18.79 -15.06
C LEU A 202 6.76 -19.99 -14.94
N SER A 203 7.89 -19.97 -15.63
CA SER A 203 8.96 -20.97 -15.56
C SER A 203 9.94 -20.72 -14.41
N GLY A 204 9.68 -19.73 -13.58
CA GLY A 204 10.41 -19.43 -12.36
C GLY A 204 9.58 -19.76 -11.12
N SER A 205 9.79 -20.95 -10.53
CA SER A 205 9.36 -21.24 -9.17
C SER A 205 9.80 -20.09 -8.26
N LEU A 206 8.84 -19.40 -7.61
CA LEU A 206 9.13 -18.57 -6.46
C LEU A 206 9.81 -19.47 -5.42
N SER A 207 11.14 -19.49 -5.41
CA SER A 207 11.94 -20.16 -4.40
C SER A 207 11.71 -19.44 -3.06
N ILE A 208 10.65 -19.84 -2.37
CA ILE A 208 10.52 -19.57 -0.93
C ILE A 208 11.67 -20.35 -0.31
N GLY A 209 12.70 -19.61 0.13
CA GLY A 209 13.90 -20.16 0.71
C GLY A 209 13.54 -21.17 1.81
N SER A 210 13.94 -22.41 1.62
CA SER A 210 13.89 -23.47 2.62
C SER A 210 14.65 -23.03 3.86
N LEU A 211 13.92 -22.75 4.94
CA LEU A 211 14.47 -22.61 6.27
C LEU A 211 15.05 -23.97 6.68
N LYS A 212 16.35 -24.16 6.47
CA LYS A 212 17.09 -25.28 7.09
C LYS A 212 17.10 -25.03 8.60
N ARG A 213 16.42 -25.92 9.33
CA ARG A 213 16.62 -26.08 10.76
C ARG A 213 18.05 -26.61 10.97
N GLY A 214 18.85 -25.87 11.67
CA GLY A 214 20.07 -26.31 12.35
C GLY A 214 19.82 -26.35 13.85
#